data_8d38a7c09b70ca19e3163fdf5e8e39dd
#
_entry.id   8d38a7c09b70ca19e3163fdf5e8e39dd
#
_cell.length_a   1.000
_cell.length_b   1.000
_cell.length_c   1.000
_cell.angle_alpha   90.00
_cell.angle_beta   90.00
_cell.angle_gamma   90.00
#
_symmetry.space_group_name_H-M   'P 1'
#
loop_
_entity.id
_entity.type
_entity.pdbx_description
1 polymer ?
#
loop_
_entity_poly.entity_id
_entity_poly.type
_entity_poly.pdbx_seq_one_letter_code
_entity_poly.pdbx_strand_id
1 'polypeptide(L)'
;ISGRANGVPIYNVAGFAKGGARIVAGIDSGIKSLADMKGKKVGVTRGGAQELLLYAELEKAGVTWSDKPGKDVQIVFLAFADLNQALAAKQIDAMCQSEPQSSQAINKKFGVEIMKPYNTAMGEPVRLLVMTEKMYNEKKDVAQRLMKCFVETTALFNKDPQLAQKYVTEQMFKGQISAQDFKDAMDNADYTYDVTLEHIDITTDFMNKYGVGRMAKPPKAAEWVKLDLLQKAKAELKVK
;
A
#
# COMPACT_ATOMS: atom_id res chain seq x y z
N ILE A 1 -0.55 11.67 -0.48
CA ILE A 1 -0.37 12.51 -1.69
C ILE A 1 -1.68 13.22 -2.02
N SER A 2 -2.77 12.51 -2.38
CA SER A 2 -4.04 13.14 -2.79
C SER A 2 -4.63 14.10 -1.76
N GLY A 3 -4.56 13.78 -0.47
CA GLY A 3 -4.99 14.69 0.59
C GLY A 3 -4.26 16.03 0.53
N ARG A 4 -2.93 16.03 0.39
CA ARG A 4 -2.12 17.24 0.22
C ARG A 4 -2.50 18.00 -1.04
N ALA A 5 -2.63 17.29 -2.17
CA ALA A 5 -3.03 17.86 -3.46
C ALA A 5 -4.39 18.59 -3.41
N ASN A 6 -5.30 18.11 -2.56
CA ASN A 6 -6.65 18.64 -2.38
C ASN A 6 -6.77 19.56 -1.13
N GLY A 7 -5.65 20.12 -0.65
CA GLY A 7 -5.63 21.19 0.35
C GLY A 7 -5.66 20.73 1.81
N VAL A 8 -5.56 19.42 2.10
CA VAL A 8 -5.44 18.98 3.49
C VAL A 8 -4.07 19.42 4.05
N PRO A 9 -4.04 20.15 5.20
CA PRO A 9 -2.81 20.70 5.76
C PRO A 9 -2.01 19.61 6.50
N ILE A 10 -1.29 18.78 5.74
CA ILE A 10 -0.47 17.67 6.24
C ILE A 10 0.91 17.68 5.63
N TYR A 11 1.88 17.22 6.42
CA TYR A 11 3.23 16.87 5.96
C TYR A 11 3.42 15.35 6.00
N ASN A 12 4.18 14.82 5.06
CA ASN A 12 4.78 13.51 5.20
C ASN A 12 6.03 13.65 6.07
N VAL A 13 6.11 12.85 7.13
CA VAL A 13 7.18 12.93 8.12
C VAL A 13 8.04 11.67 8.20
N ALA A 14 7.59 10.56 7.59
CA ALA A 14 8.35 9.32 7.47
C ALA A 14 7.68 8.36 6.45
N GLY A 15 8.38 7.29 6.09
CA GLY A 15 7.74 6.05 5.61
C GLY A 15 7.03 5.33 6.75
N PHE A 16 6.28 4.28 6.43
CA PHE A 16 5.58 3.47 7.43
C PHE A 16 5.73 1.97 7.15
N ALA A 17 5.58 1.57 5.92
CA ALA A 17 5.79 0.20 5.43
C ALA A 17 6.11 0.23 3.93
N LYS A 18 6.87 -0.75 3.46
CA LYS A 18 7.25 -0.92 2.06
C LYS A 18 6.68 -2.23 1.51
N GLY A 19 6.34 -2.28 0.23
CA GLY A 19 5.80 -3.48 -0.41
C GLY A 19 4.36 -3.77 0.01
N GLY A 20 4.03 -5.05 0.14
CA GLY A 20 2.76 -5.54 0.66
C GLY A 20 1.58 -5.37 -0.29
N ALA A 21 1.79 -5.46 -1.60
CA ALA A 21 0.72 -5.53 -2.59
C ALA A 21 0.89 -6.76 -3.47
N ARG A 22 -0.20 -7.46 -3.78
CA ARG A 22 -0.24 -8.58 -4.72
C ARG A 22 -1.44 -8.47 -5.65
N ILE A 23 -1.26 -8.92 -6.88
CA ILE A 23 -2.36 -9.25 -7.77
C ILE A 23 -2.67 -10.73 -7.56
N VAL A 24 -3.89 -11.01 -7.09
CA VAL A 24 -4.39 -12.34 -6.75
C VAL A 24 -5.62 -12.63 -7.59
N ALA A 25 -5.61 -13.75 -8.29
CA ALA A 25 -6.77 -14.23 -9.06
C ALA A 25 -7.54 -15.29 -8.28
N GLY A 26 -8.84 -15.41 -8.55
CA GLY A 26 -9.64 -16.52 -8.05
C GLY A 26 -9.10 -17.85 -8.60
N ILE A 27 -9.05 -18.89 -7.76
CA ILE A 27 -8.43 -20.17 -8.11
C ILE A 27 -9.04 -20.82 -9.37
N ASP A 28 -10.33 -20.60 -9.61
CA ASP A 28 -11.07 -21.12 -10.75
C ASP A 28 -11.22 -20.10 -11.90
N SER A 29 -10.59 -18.93 -11.82
CA SER A 29 -10.76 -17.84 -12.79
C SER A 29 -10.13 -18.10 -14.15
N GLY A 30 -9.18 -19.05 -14.21
CA GLY A 30 -8.36 -19.32 -15.39
C GLY A 30 -7.27 -18.30 -15.67
N ILE A 31 -7.11 -17.26 -14.82
CA ILE A 31 -6.11 -16.22 -14.96
C ILE A 31 -4.75 -16.74 -14.49
N LYS A 32 -3.73 -16.63 -15.35
CA LYS A 32 -2.32 -16.98 -15.06
C LYS A 32 -1.37 -15.80 -15.31
N SER A 33 -1.84 -14.78 -16.00
CA SER A 33 -1.08 -13.58 -16.35
C SER A 33 -2.00 -12.37 -16.46
N LEU A 34 -1.42 -11.15 -16.59
CA LEU A 34 -2.21 -9.94 -16.82
C LEU A 34 -2.98 -9.99 -18.16
N ALA A 35 -2.45 -10.67 -19.18
CA ALA A 35 -3.10 -10.80 -20.47
C ALA A 35 -4.43 -11.62 -20.37
N ASP A 36 -4.50 -12.57 -19.45
CA ASP A 36 -5.68 -13.40 -19.21
C ASP A 36 -6.81 -12.62 -18.48
N MET A 37 -6.53 -11.42 -18.05
CA MET A 37 -7.53 -10.55 -17.40
C MET A 37 -8.49 -9.89 -18.40
N LYS A 38 -8.26 -10.02 -19.71
CA LYS A 38 -9.19 -9.51 -20.73
C LYS A 38 -10.57 -10.17 -20.60
N GLY A 39 -11.61 -9.33 -20.55
CA GLY A 39 -12.99 -9.76 -20.30
C GLY A 39 -13.32 -10.04 -18.83
N LYS A 40 -12.38 -9.82 -17.89
CA LYS A 40 -12.53 -10.13 -16.48
C LYS A 40 -12.85 -8.90 -15.62
N LYS A 41 -13.39 -9.17 -14.42
CA LYS A 41 -13.65 -8.17 -13.37
C LYS A 41 -12.51 -8.19 -12.35
N VAL A 42 -11.84 -7.06 -12.16
CA VAL A 42 -10.73 -6.94 -11.22
C VAL A 42 -11.09 -5.96 -10.11
N GLY A 43 -11.11 -6.46 -8.89
CA GLY A 43 -11.42 -5.68 -7.69
C GLY A 43 -10.21 -4.90 -7.18
N VAL A 44 -10.44 -3.66 -6.77
CA VAL A 44 -9.43 -2.81 -6.12
C VAL A 44 -10.08 -1.73 -5.28
N THR A 45 -9.37 -1.21 -4.27
CA THR A 45 -9.84 -0.06 -3.50
C THR A 45 -9.48 1.24 -4.21
N ARG A 46 -10.46 2.15 -4.34
CA ARG A 46 -10.27 3.43 -5.04
C ARG A 46 -9.32 4.36 -4.28
N GLY A 47 -8.43 5.02 -5.01
CA GLY A 47 -7.54 6.07 -4.49
C GLY A 47 -6.31 5.56 -3.74
N GLY A 48 -6.11 4.24 -3.67
CA GLY A 48 -4.98 3.61 -2.98
C GLY A 48 -3.80 3.27 -3.89
N ALA A 49 -2.70 2.86 -3.28
CA ALA A 49 -1.51 2.41 -4.00
C ALA A 49 -1.80 1.17 -4.86
N GLN A 50 -2.70 0.29 -4.44
CA GLN A 50 -3.09 -0.91 -5.17
C GLN A 50 -3.75 -0.59 -6.52
N GLU A 51 -4.61 0.44 -6.57
CA GLU A 51 -5.19 0.93 -7.82
C GLU A 51 -4.10 1.39 -8.79
N LEU A 52 -3.16 2.17 -8.26
CA LEU A 52 -2.05 2.73 -9.03
C LEU A 52 -1.11 1.65 -9.58
N LEU A 53 -0.74 0.69 -8.75
CA LEU A 53 0.10 -0.46 -9.11
C LEU A 53 -0.57 -1.33 -10.17
N LEU A 54 -1.86 -1.62 -9.99
CA LEU A 54 -2.65 -2.39 -10.95
C LEU A 54 -2.66 -1.70 -12.32
N TYR A 55 -2.94 -0.40 -12.36
CA TYR A 55 -3.00 0.34 -13.63
C TYR A 55 -1.65 0.40 -14.33
N ALA A 56 -0.57 0.60 -13.57
CA ALA A 56 0.78 0.62 -14.14
C ALA A 56 1.18 -0.72 -14.77
N GLU A 57 0.84 -1.84 -14.13
CA GLU A 57 1.14 -3.16 -14.68
C GLU A 57 0.22 -3.53 -15.84
N LEU A 58 -1.07 -3.18 -15.80
CA LEU A 58 -2.00 -3.37 -16.92
C LEU A 58 -1.53 -2.58 -18.15
N GLU A 59 -1.15 -1.30 -17.99
CA GLU A 59 -0.61 -0.49 -19.09
C GLU A 59 0.63 -1.13 -19.69
N LYS A 60 1.58 -1.55 -18.85
CA LYS A 60 2.80 -2.24 -19.30
C LYS A 60 2.50 -3.51 -20.08
N ALA A 61 1.44 -4.25 -19.70
CA ALA A 61 0.98 -5.45 -20.39
C ALA A 61 0.15 -5.16 -21.66
N GLY A 62 -0.10 -3.91 -22.00
CA GLY A 62 -0.95 -3.51 -23.14
C GLY A 62 -2.43 -3.86 -22.95
N VAL A 63 -2.89 -3.92 -21.69
CA VAL A 63 -4.26 -4.24 -21.31
C VAL A 63 -4.97 -2.97 -20.88
N THR A 64 -6.09 -2.66 -21.52
CA THR A 64 -6.91 -1.47 -21.20
C THR A 64 -7.90 -1.77 -20.08
N TRP A 65 -8.28 -0.75 -19.30
CA TRP A 65 -9.19 -0.92 -18.16
C TRP A 65 -10.16 0.26 -18.00
N SER A 66 -11.28 0.02 -17.35
CA SER A 66 -12.25 1.04 -16.97
C SER A 66 -13.20 0.50 -15.88
N ASP A 67 -13.79 1.38 -15.08
CA ASP A 67 -14.93 1.06 -14.21
C ASP A 67 -16.25 1.03 -14.98
N LYS A 68 -16.20 1.35 -16.29
CA LYS A 68 -17.34 1.27 -17.23
C LYS A 68 -17.08 0.20 -18.29
N PRO A 69 -18.13 -0.37 -18.92
CA PRO A 69 -17.96 -1.31 -20.02
C PRO A 69 -17.17 -0.72 -21.20
N GLY A 70 -16.54 -1.59 -22.00
CA GLY A 70 -15.89 -1.23 -23.27
C GLY A 70 -14.36 -1.18 -23.26
N LYS A 71 -13.74 -1.62 -22.16
CA LYS A 71 -12.29 -1.88 -22.06
C LYS A 71 -12.01 -3.35 -21.80
N ASP A 72 -10.73 -3.75 -21.93
CA ASP A 72 -10.33 -5.16 -21.74
C ASP A 72 -10.64 -5.64 -20.31
N VAL A 73 -10.43 -4.83 -19.28
CA VAL A 73 -10.66 -5.17 -17.89
C VAL A 73 -11.73 -4.27 -17.30
N GLN A 74 -12.71 -4.85 -16.62
CA GLN A 74 -13.66 -4.11 -15.80
C GLN A 74 -13.13 -3.94 -14.38
N ILE A 75 -12.88 -2.71 -13.97
CA ILE A 75 -12.49 -2.38 -12.59
C ILE A 75 -13.73 -2.32 -11.69
N VAL A 76 -13.68 -3.06 -10.59
CA VAL A 76 -14.73 -3.07 -9.56
C VAL A 76 -14.15 -2.45 -8.28
N PHE A 77 -14.66 -1.28 -7.89
CA PHE A 77 -14.21 -0.62 -6.69
C PHE A 77 -14.92 -1.17 -5.45
N LEU A 78 -14.14 -1.70 -4.52
CA LEU A 78 -14.60 -2.27 -3.25
C LEU A 78 -13.75 -1.72 -2.09
N ALA A 79 -14.27 -1.78 -0.87
CA ALA A 79 -13.45 -1.54 0.31
C ALA A 79 -12.45 -2.67 0.51
N PHE A 80 -11.30 -2.41 1.16
CA PHE A 80 -10.28 -3.43 1.43
C PHE A 80 -10.84 -4.68 2.12
N ALA A 81 -11.75 -4.48 3.06
CA ALA A 81 -12.36 -5.57 3.83
C ALA A 81 -13.23 -6.50 2.96
N ASP A 82 -13.79 -6.00 1.86
CA ASP A 82 -14.76 -6.71 1.03
C ASP A 82 -14.10 -7.48 -0.12
N LEU A 83 -12.87 -7.14 -0.51
CA LEU A 83 -12.17 -7.72 -1.67
C LEU A 83 -12.03 -9.24 -1.56
N ASN A 84 -11.61 -9.75 -0.40
CA ASN A 84 -11.45 -11.20 -0.20
C ASN A 84 -12.79 -11.94 -0.29
N GLN A 85 -13.84 -11.37 0.29
CA GLN A 85 -15.18 -11.96 0.21
C GLN A 85 -15.70 -11.95 -1.22
N ALA A 86 -15.54 -10.84 -1.96
CA ALA A 86 -15.96 -10.73 -3.34
C ALA A 86 -15.23 -11.73 -4.26
N LEU A 87 -13.92 -11.95 -4.04
CA LEU A 87 -13.14 -12.95 -4.78
C LEU A 87 -13.62 -14.37 -4.47
N ALA A 88 -13.80 -14.72 -3.18
CA ALA A 88 -14.28 -16.02 -2.75
C ALA A 88 -15.72 -16.31 -3.27
N ALA A 89 -16.56 -15.27 -3.33
CA ALA A 89 -17.93 -15.35 -3.87
C ALA A 89 -17.99 -15.28 -5.40
N LYS A 90 -16.84 -15.21 -6.10
CA LYS A 90 -16.74 -15.11 -7.58
C LYS A 90 -17.47 -13.87 -8.16
N GLN A 91 -17.63 -12.82 -7.38
CA GLN A 91 -18.17 -11.52 -7.83
C GLN A 91 -17.13 -10.72 -8.63
N ILE A 92 -15.85 -10.99 -8.37
CA ILE A 92 -14.67 -10.54 -9.11
C ILE A 92 -13.79 -11.74 -9.45
N ASP A 93 -13.06 -11.65 -10.57
CA ASP A 93 -12.19 -12.72 -11.06
C ASP A 93 -10.76 -12.62 -10.50
N ALA A 94 -10.33 -11.40 -10.18
CA ALA A 94 -9.04 -11.10 -9.56
C ALA A 94 -9.15 -9.84 -8.70
N MET A 95 -8.11 -9.59 -7.90
CA MET A 95 -8.00 -8.38 -7.10
C MET A 95 -6.56 -7.90 -7.02
N CYS A 96 -6.34 -6.59 -6.84
CA CYS A 96 -5.09 -6.07 -6.34
C CYS A 96 -5.30 -5.69 -4.86
N GLN A 97 -4.69 -6.46 -3.97
CA GLN A 97 -4.94 -6.41 -2.53
C GLN A 97 -3.64 -6.18 -1.76
N SER A 98 -3.75 -5.73 -0.52
CA SER A 98 -2.63 -5.56 0.39
C SER A 98 -2.44 -6.76 1.30
N GLU A 99 -1.23 -6.84 1.90
CA GLU A 99 -0.99 -7.78 3.00
C GLU A 99 -1.64 -7.28 4.31
N PRO A 100 -2.06 -8.19 5.18
CA PRO A 100 -1.97 -9.66 5.09
C PRO A 100 -3.14 -10.34 4.37
N GLN A 101 -4.10 -9.59 3.81
CA GLN A 101 -5.29 -10.14 3.16
C GLN A 101 -4.98 -10.91 1.88
N SER A 102 -3.93 -10.52 1.13
CA SER A 102 -3.46 -11.28 -0.04
C SER A 102 -3.01 -12.68 0.36
N SER A 103 -2.17 -12.78 1.39
CA SER A 103 -1.71 -14.06 1.93
C SER A 103 -2.86 -14.90 2.45
N GLN A 104 -3.85 -14.29 3.13
CA GLN A 104 -5.05 -14.98 3.60
C GLN A 104 -5.84 -15.61 2.46
N ALA A 105 -6.01 -14.92 1.32
CA ALA A 105 -6.72 -15.46 0.16
C ALA A 105 -6.03 -16.71 -0.41
N ILE A 106 -4.70 -16.68 -0.45
CA ILE A 106 -3.86 -17.78 -0.95
C ILE A 106 -3.89 -18.96 0.04
N ASN A 107 -3.70 -18.71 1.34
CA ASN A 107 -3.66 -19.75 2.36
C ASN A 107 -5.01 -20.44 2.55
N LYS A 108 -6.12 -19.70 2.41
CA LYS A 108 -7.48 -20.24 2.42
C LYS A 108 -7.89 -20.89 1.09
N LYS A 109 -6.98 -20.93 0.10
CA LYS A 109 -7.14 -21.63 -1.18
C LYS A 109 -8.32 -21.17 -2.05
N PHE A 110 -8.73 -19.91 -1.94
CA PHE A 110 -9.68 -19.30 -2.88
C PHE A 110 -9.00 -18.33 -3.84
N GLY A 111 -7.73 -18.00 -3.63
CA GLY A 111 -6.91 -17.16 -4.49
C GLY A 111 -5.57 -17.79 -4.84
N VAL A 112 -5.00 -17.36 -5.98
CA VAL A 112 -3.65 -17.69 -6.44
C VAL A 112 -2.90 -16.41 -6.78
N GLU A 113 -1.64 -16.28 -6.34
CA GLU A 113 -0.80 -15.13 -6.71
C GLU A 113 -0.51 -15.16 -8.22
N ILE A 114 -0.78 -14.04 -8.88
CA ILE A 114 -0.38 -13.81 -10.27
C ILE A 114 0.97 -13.12 -10.30
N MET A 115 1.12 -12.04 -9.50
CA MET A 115 2.38 -11.32 -9.39
C MET A 115 2.38 -10.32 -8.22
N LYS A 116 3.59 -9.92 -7.84
CA LYS A 116 3.84 -8.69 -7.08
C LYS A 116 3.95 -7.55 -8.10
N PRO A 117 3.11 -6.50 -8.02
CA PRO A 117 3.01 -5.47 -9.07
C PRO A 117 4.10 -4.40 -8.93
N TYR A 118 5.39 -4.79 -8.99
CA TYR A 118 6.53 -3.90 -8.74
C TYR A 118 7.44 -3.73 -9.97
N ASN A 119 7.02 -4.20 -11.14
CA ASN A 119 7.84 -4.20 -12.36
C ASN A 119 7.73 -2.91 -13.18
N THR A 120 7.35 -1.80 -12.57
CA THR A 120 7.27 -0.48 -13.19
C THR A 120 8.23 0.49 -12.50
N ALA A 121 8.40 1.71 -13.05
CA ALA A 121 9.26 2.74 -12.45
C ALA A 121 8.82 3.14 -11.02
N MET A 122 7.58 2.85 -10.65
CA MET A 122 7.07 3.10 -9.30
C MET A 122 7.66 2.11 -8.27
N GLY A 123 8.02 0.89 -8.70
CA GLY A 123 8.58 -0.14 -7.82
C GLY A 123 7.64 -0.54 -6.68
N GLU A 124 8.22 -0.89 -5.56
CA GLU A 124 7.47 -1.24 -4.35
C GLU A 124 6.83 0.00 -3.73
N PRO A 125 5.54 -0.05 -3.37
CA PRO A 125 4.87 1.09 -2.76
C PRO A 125 5.41 1.33 -1.35
N VAL A 126 5.55 2.60 -0.98
CA VAL A 126 5.85 3.02 0.39
C VAL A 126 4.61 3.70 0.98
N ARG A 127 4.10 3.17 2.08
CA ARG A 127 3.06 3.83 2.87
C ARG A 127 3.69 4.96 3.68
N LEU A 128 2.99 6.08 3.79
CA LEU A 128 3.51 7.30 4.38
C LEU A 128 2.93 7.53 5.78
N LEU A 129 3.78 7.90 6.72
CA LEU A 129 3.37 8.48 7.98
C LEU A 129 3.17 9.99 7.78
N VAL A 130 1.95 10.46 8.03
CA VAL A 130 1.62 11.88 7.86
C VAL A 130 1.28 12.52 9.20
N MET A 131 1.56 13.82 9.31
CA MET A 131 1.28 14.64 10.47
C MET A 131 0.60 15.94 10.01
N THR A 132 -0.35 16.46 10.79
CA THR A 132 -0.94 17.77 10.46
C THR A 132 0.12 18.87 10.58
N GLU A 133 0.01 19.90 9.71
CA GLU A 133 0.90 21.08 9.79
C GLU A 133 0.84 21.72 11.17
N LYS A 134 -0.34 21.79 11.78
CA LYS A 134 -0.51 22.32 13.15
C LYS A 134 0.31 21.53 14.18
N MET A 135 0.23 20.19 14.15
CA MET A 135 1.01 19.34 15.06
C MET A 135 2.51 19.54 14.86
N TYR A 136 2.95 19.55 13.60
CA TYR A 136 4.34 19.68 13.23
C TYR A 136 4.92 21.06 13.63
N ASN A 137 4.18 22.15 13.39
CA ASN A 137 4.67 23.52 13.60
C ASN A 137 4.51 24.00 15.05
N GLU A 138 3.37 23.70 15.69
CA GLU A 138 3.00 24.29 17.00
C GLU A 138 3.28 23.36 18.19
N LYS A 139 3.45 22.01 17.97
CA LYS A 139 3.65 21.03 19.05
C LYS A 139 4.91 20.20 18.81
N LYS A 140 6.03 20.87 18.55
CA LYS A 140 7.29 20.24 18.11
C LYS A 140 7.84 19.19 19.08
N ASP A 141 7.72 19.41 20.38
CA ASP A 141 8.15 18.46 21.42
C ASP A 141 7.31 17.18 21.40
N VAL A 142 6.00 17.31 21.24
CA VAL A 142 5.07 16.16 21.12
C VAL A 142 5.31 15.42 19.81
N ALA A 143 5.47 16.16 18.70
CA ALA A 143 5.78 15.60 17.39
C ALA A 143 7.08 14.79 17.41
N GLN A 144 8.14 15.32 18.06
CA GLN A 144 9.43 14.64 18.19
C GLN A 144 9.32 13.37 19.06
N ARG A 145 8.60 13.42 20.18
CA ARG A 145 8.38 12.22 21.03
C ARG A 145 7.60 11.14 20.29
N LEU A 146 6.55 11.52 19.54
CA LEU A 146 5.79 10.59 18.73
C LEU A 146 6.69 9.94 17.66
N MET A 147 7.51 10.73 16.97
CA MET A 147 8.44 10.21 15.96
C MET A 147 9.46 9.26 16.60
N LYS A 148 9.98 9.57 17.79
CA LYS A 148 10.89 8.68 18.49
C LYS A 148 10.24 7.34 18.84
N CYS A 149 9.02 7.35 19.40
CA CYS A 149 8.26 6.12 19.66
C CYS A 149 8.02 5.30 18.39
N PHE A 150 7.69 5.96 17.28
CA PHE A 150 7.48 5.30 16.00
C PHE A 150 8.76 4.62 15.49
N VAL A 151 9.89 5.31 15.50
CA VAL A 151 11.18 4.76 15.05
C VAL A 151 11.61 3.61 15.96
N GLU A 152 11.48 3.77 17.28
CA GLU A 152 11.81 2.74 18.27
C GLU A 152 10.96 1.48 18.08
N THR A 153 9.65 1.63 17.89
CA THR A 153 8.73 0.51 17.66
C THR A 153 9.04 -0.20 16.35
N THR A 154 9.29 0.53 15.27
CA THR A 154 9.67 -0.04 13.97
C THR A 154 10.97 -0.83 14.08
N ALA A 155 11.98 -0.26 14.73
CA ALA A 155 13.27 -0.95 14.96
C ALA A 155 13.08 -2.21 15.81
N LEU A 156 12.22 -2.15 16.84
CA LEU A 156 11.89 -3.30 17.69
C LEU A 156 11.22 -4.42 16.90
N PHE A 157 10.22 -4.11 16.06
CA PHE A 157 9.52 -5.10 15.25
C PHE A 157 10.42 -5.74 14.19
N ASN A 158 11.34 -4.97 13.61
CA ASN A 158 12.35 -5.51 12.68
C ASN A 158 13.36 -6.42 13.40
N LYS A 159 13.68 -6.13 14.65
CA LYS A 159 14.59 -6.94 15.47
C LYS A 159 13.94 -8.20 16.02
N ASP A 160 12.66 -8.12 16.37
CA ASP A 160 11.86 -9.21 16.94
C ASP A 160 10.57 -9.44 16.14
N PRO A 161 10.66 -10.21 15.04
CA PRO A 161 9.49 -10.52 14.21
C PRO A 161 8.41 -11.35 14.96
N GLN A 162 8.78 -12.10 16.01
CA GLN A 162 7.81 -12.86 16.80
C GLN A 162 6.95 -11.93 17.65
N LEU A 163 7.54 -10.87 18.20
CA LEU A 163 6.81 -9.83 18.90
C LEU A 163 5.85 -9.11 17.94
N ALA A 164 6.33 -8.74 16.74
CA ALA A 164 5.50 -8.12 15.71
C ALA A 164 4.32 -9.02 15.32
N GLN A 165 4.57 -10.32 15.08
CA GLN A 165 3.53 -11.31 14.80
C GLN A 165 2.47 -11.32 15.89
N LYS A 166 2.87 -11.44 17.16
CA LYS A 166 1.94 -11.47 18.29
C LYS A 166 1.04 -10.24 18.31
N TYR A 167 1.62 -9.03 18.22
CA TYR A 167 0.84 -7.79 18.22
C TYR A 167 -0.12 -7.71 17.02
N VAL A 168 0.32 -8.06 15.82
CA VAL A 168 -0.51 -8.00 14.62
C VAL A 168 -1.65 -9.02 14.71
N THR A 169 -1.34 -10.29 14.99
CA THR A 169 -2.38 -11.34 14.98
C THR A 169 -3.35 -11.21 16.14
N GLU A 170 -2.87 -10.94 17.36
CA GLU A 170 -3.71 -10.95 18.56
C GLU A 170 -4.38 -9.59 18.83
N GLN A 171 -3.63 -8.46 18.69
CA GLN A 171 -4.14 -7.16 19.08
C GLN A 171 -4.79 -6.40 17.93
N MET A 172 -4.17 -6.38 16.73
CA MET A 172 -4.70 -5.66 15.59
C MET A 172 -5.83 -6.42 14.90
N PHE A 173 -5.60 -7.68 14.56
CA PHE A 173 -6.57 -8.49 13.82
C PHE A 173 -7.39 -9.43 14.69
N LYS A 174 -7.16 -9.46 16.01
CA LYS A 174 -7.97 -10.23 16.98
C LYS A 174 -8.20 -11.69 16.56
N GLY A 175 -7.15 -12.36 16.08
CA GLY A 175 -7.18 -13.74 15.62
C GLY A 175 -7.76 -13.95 14.21
N GLN A 176 -8.15 -12.92 13.48
CA GLN A 176 -8.67 -13.05 12.11
C GLN A 176 -7.57 -13.38 11.08
N ILE A 177 -6.30 -13.10 11.43
CA ILE A 177 -5.10 -13.40 10.65
C ILE A 177 -4.30 -14.46 11.39
N SER A 178 -3.95 -15.54 10.69
CA SER A 178 -3.12 -16.61 11.26
C SER A 178 -1.64 -16.21 11.34
N ALA A 179 -0.85 -16.95 12.12
CA ALA A 179 0.60 -16.79 12.16
C ALA A 179 1.24 -17.03 10.78
N GLN A 180 0.67 -17.97 9.99
CA GLN A 180 1.15 -18.24 8.62
C GLN A 180 0.83 -17.07 7.69
N ASP A 181 -0.38 -16.50 7.75
CA ASP A 181 -0.72 -15.30 6.96
C ASP A 181 0.21 -14.12 7.27
N PHE A 182 0.57 -13.93 8.56
CA PHE A 182 1.53 -12.90 8.95
C PHE A 182 2.93 -13.17 8.38
N LYS A 183 3.42 -14.41 8.49
CA LYS A 183 4.73 -14.79 7.97
C LYS A 183 4.82 -14.54 6.46
N ASP A 184 3.84 -15.02 5.72
CA ASP A 184 3.79 -14.86 4.26
C ASP A 184 3.64 -13.38 3.86
N ALA A 185 2.94 -12.58 4.69
CA ALA A 185 2.86 -11.14 4.49
C ALA A 185 4.23 -10.46 4.67
N MET A 186 5.03 -10.87 5.66
CA MET A 186 6.37 -10.32 5.89
C MET A 186 7.38 -10.74 4.82
N ASP A 187 7.16 -11.84 4.11
CA ASP A 187 7.95 -12.20 2.92
C ASP A 187 7.68 -11.27 1.71
N ASN A 188 6.66 -10.42 1.81
CA ASN A 188 6.24 -9.48 0.77
C ASN A 188 6.17 -8.01 1.22
N ALA A 189 6.38 -7.73 2.49
CA ALA A 189 6.30 -6.38 3.05
C ALA A 189 7.31 -6.18 4.17
N ASP A 190 7.84 -4.97 4.27
CA ASP A 190 8.78 -4.59 5.32
C ASP A 190 8.21 -3.46 6.17
N TYR A 191 8.46 -3.50 7.46
CA TYR A 191 8.35 -2.31 8.30
C TYR A 191 9.50 -1.37 7.98
N THR A 192 9.20 -0.11 7.72
CA THR A 192 10.21 0.90 7.44
C THR A 192 9.77 2.27 7.96
N TYR A 193 10.72 3.13 8.19
CA TYR A 193 10.51 4.57 8.36
C TYR A 193 11.12 5.36 7.20
N ASP A 194 11.83 4.70 6.31
CA ASP A 194 12.51 5.39 5.20
C ASP A 194 11.54 5.68 4.04
N VAL A 195 11.75 6.84 3.45
CA VAL A 195 11.07 7.31 2.25
C VAL A 195 11.97 8.31 1.53
N THR A 196 11.94 8.33 0.21
CA THR A 196 12.69 9.30 -0.60
C THR A 196 11.74 10.28 -1.29
N LEU A 197 12.21 11.51 -1.52
CA LEU A 197 11.47 12.50 -2.29
C LEU A 197 11.21 12.00 -3.71
N GLU A 198 12.19 11.35 -4.31
CA GLU A 198 12.10 10.76 -5.66
C GLU A 198 10.93 9.77 -5.75
N HIS A 199 10.83 8.83 -4.80
CA HIS A 199 9.72 7.86 -4.78
C HIS A 199 8.35 8.56 -4.68
N ILE A 200 8.25 9.61 -3.88
CA ILE A 200 7.01 10.39 -3.74
C ILE A 200 6.68 11.13 -5.04
N ASP A 201 7.66 11.74 -5.70
CA ASP A 201 7.46 12.44 -6.97
C ASP A 201 7.05 11.45 -8.07
N ILE A 202 7.74 10.31 -8.22
CA ILE A 202 7.34 9.24 -9.16
C ILE A 202 5.91 8.77 -8.89
N THR A 203 5.58 8.48 -7.64
CA THR A 203 4.22 8.05 -7.26
C THR A 203 3.18 9.13 -7.59
N THR A 204 3.50 10.40 -7.35
CA THR A 204 2.62 11.54 -7.66
C THR A 204 2.38 11.67 -9.17
N ASP A 205 3.43 11.49 -9.98
CA ASP A 205 3.34 11.55 -11.44
C ASP A 205 2.46 10.42 -11.99
N PHE A 206 2.60 9.19 -11.48
CA PHE A 206 1.73 8.06 -11.83
C PHE A 206 0.27 8.31 -11.39
N MET A 207 0.05 8.83 -10.17
CA MET A 207 -1.30 9.20 -9.72
C MET A 207 -1.96 10.21 -10.64
N ASN A 208 -1.21 11.24 -11.05
CA ASN A 208 -1.68 12.25 -11.99
C ASN A 208 -1.98 11.65 -13.37
N LYS A 209 -1.08 10.81 -13.89
CA LYS A 209 -1.22 10.11 -15.18
C LYS A 209 -2.49 9.29 -15.26
N TYR A 210 -2.82 8.53 -14.21
CA TYR A 210 -3.99 7.64 -14.20
C TYR A 210 -5.25 8.25 -13.57
N GLY A 211 -5.18 9.51 -13.14
CA GLY A 211 -6.30 10.18 -12.47
C GLY A 211 -6.64 9.63 -11.08
N VAL A 212 -5.72 8.88 -10.46
CA VAL A 212 -5.90 8.32 -9.12
C VAL A 212 -5.82 9.44 -8.07
N GLY A 213 -6.80 9.48 -7.17
CA GLY A 213 -6.87 10.50 -6.12
C GLY A 213 -7.42 11.86 -6.57
N ARG A 214 -7.74 12.04 -7.85
CA ARG A 214 -8.35 13.25 -8.43
C ARG A 214 -7.67 14.54 -7.95
N MET A 215 -6.36 14.63 -8.17
CA MET A 215 -5.55 15.74 -7.70
C MET A 215 -5.80 17.01 -8.51
N ALA A 216 -6.23 18.09 -7.85
CA ALA A 216 -6.39 19.39 -8.48
C ALA A 216 -5.02 19.99 -8.87
N LYS A 217 -4.02 19.85 -8.00
CA LYS A 217 -2.63 20.27 -8.22
C LYS A 217 -1.68 19.23 -7.61
N PRO A 218 -0.99 18.43 -8.44
CA PRO A 218 -0.01 17.46 -7.95
C PRO A 218 1.10 18.17 -7.16
N PRO A 219 1.32 17.83 -5.87
CA PRO A 219 2.35 18.48 -5.06
C PRO A 219 3.72 17.92 -5.38
N LYS A 220 4.77 18.76 -5.36
CA LYS A 220 6.15 18.31 -5.37
C LYS A 220 6.56 17.81 -3.99
N ALA A 221 7.30 16.70 -3.93
CA ALA A 221 7.72 16.11 -2.66
C ALA A 221 8.42 17.12 -1.75
N ALA A 222 9.32 17.94 -2.29
CA ALA A 222 10.05 18.96 -1.52
C ALA A 222 9.17 20.00 -0.80
N GLU A 223 7.92 20.19 -1.25
CA GLU A 223 7.01 21.16 -0.64
C GLU A 223 6.41 20.68 0.69
N TRP A 224 6.23 19.36 0.83
CA TRP A 224 5.46 18.81 1.95
C TRP A 224 6.09 17.62 2.67
N VAL A 225 7.24 17.12 2.22
CA VAL A 225 8.01 16.09 2.92
C VAL A 225 8.97 16.75 3.90
N LYS A 226 8.85 16.41 5.18
CA LYS A 226 9.62 16.97 6.30
C LYS A 226 10.22 15.83 7.11
N LEU A 227 11.49 15.51 6.87
CA LEU A 227 12.16 14.36 7.47
C LEU A 227 13.07 14.72 8.66
N ASP A 228 13.10 15.98 9.08
CA ASP A 228 13.97 16.46 10.18
C ASP A 228 13.65 15.79 11.52
N LEU A 229 12.36 15.59 11.85
CA LEU A 229 11.95 14.86 13.06
C LEU A 229 12.41 13.40 13.03
N LEU A 230 12.29 12.76 11.85
CA LEU A 230 12.75 11.39 11.63
C LEU A 230 14.27 11.29 11.80
N GLN A 231 15.03 12.16 11.13
CA GLN A 231 16.50 12.17 11.21
C GLN A 231 16.97 12.37 12.65
N LYS A 232 16.35 13.29 13.38
CA LYS A 232 16.66 13.51 14.79
C LYS A 232 16.35 12.29 15.65
N ALA A 233 15.19 11.64 15.46
CA ALA A 233 14.83 10.41 16.19
C ALA A 233 15.82 9.27 15.90
N LYS A 234 16.19 9.06 14.62
CA LYS A 234 17.19 8.05 14.23
C LYS A 234 18.55 8.31 14.90
N ALA A 235 19.00 9.55 14.91
CA ALA A 235 20.28 9.92 15.55
C ALA A 235 20.25 9.67 17.07
N GLU A 236 19.17 10.08 17.76
CA GLU A 236 19.01 9.86 19.20
C GLU A 236 18.97 8.37 19.59
N LEU A 237 18.32 7.54 18.76
CA LEU A 237 18.18 6.09 18.98
C LEU A 237 19.32 5.28 18.40
N LYS A 238 20.27 5.90 17.68
CA LYS A 238 21.39 5.26 17.00
C LYS A 238 20.94 4.12 16.04
N VAL A 239 19.80 4.31 15.37
CA VAL A 239 19.31 3.40 14.34
C VAL A 239 19.65 3.94 12.95
N LYS A 240 19.82 3.00 11.98
CA LYS A 240 20.16 3.36 10.58
C LYS A 240 18.91 3.63 9.75
#